data_6e34a2fdccb9f8493d8e0a6869be13e6
#
_entry.id   6e34a2fdccb9f8493d8e0a6869be13e6
#
_cell.length_a   1.000
_cell.length_b   1.000
_cell.length_c   1.000
_cell.angle_alpha   90.00
_cell.angle_beta   90.00
_cell.angle_gamma   90.00
#
_symmetry.space_group_name_H-M   'P 1'
#
loop_
_entity.id
_entity.type
_entity.pdbx_description
1 polymer ?
#
loop_
_entity_poly.entity_id
_entity_poly.type
_entity_poly.pdbx_seq_one_letter_code
_entity_poly.pdbx_strand_id
1 'polypeptide(L)'
;AGFHPNDVTDILLTHLHFDHCGGCFTWNADRTSFAPVFPNADYWSNESHWQWATQPNPREKASFLKDNLNPIQESGRLRFIEKGKDNPLGLDLLFVDGHTEKQMLPMVDWKGEKLVFMGDLIPTVGHIPLPYVMGYDVRPLQTLVEKSAFLDLAAENNYLLFLEHDPNT
;
A
#
# COMPACT_ATOMS: atom_id res chain seq x y z
N ALA A 1 -8.26 13.34 -14.85
CA ALA A 1 -6.83 13.35 -15.20
C ALA A 1 -6.58 12.99 -16.69
N GLY A 2 -7.59 12.59 -17.46
CA GLY A 2 -7.45 12.27 -18.89
C GLY A 2 -7.04 10.83 -19.20
N PHE A 3 -6.89 9.97 -18.17
CA PHE A 3 -6.61 8.55 -18.33
C PHE A 3 -7.89 7.71 -18.19
N HIS A 4 -8.01 6.66 -18.99
CA HIS A 4 -9.06 5.65 -18.87
C HIS A 4 -8.55 4.46 -18.01
N PRO A 5 -9.40 3.74 -17.27
CA PRO A 5 -8.98 2.54 -16.54
C PRO A 5 -8.23 1.50 -17.38
N ASN A 6 -8.52 1.41 -18.67
CA ASN A 6 -7.82 0.52 -19.61
C ASN A 6 -6.37 0.95 -19.90
N ASP A 7 -6.00 2.18 -19.59
CA ASP A 7 -4.64 2.70 -19.82
C ASP A 7 -3.70 2.33 -18.67
N VAL A 8 -4.26 1.84 -17.55
CA VAL A 8 -3.49 1.42 -16.37
C VAL A 8 -2.97 0.01 -16.60
N THR A 9 -1.65 -0.15 -16.56
CA THR A 9 -0.95 -1.43 -16.75
C THR A 9 -0.43 -2.05 -15.48
N ASP A 10 -0.26 -1.25 -14.44
CA ASP A 10 0.33 -1.69 -13.17
C ASP A 10 -0.34 -0.98 -11.99
N ILE A 11 -0.65 -1.74 -10.96
CA ILE A 11 -1.18 -1.26 -9.68
C ILE A 11 -0.29 -1.77 -8.57
N LEU A 12 0.39 -0.88 -7.89
CA LEU A 12 1.16 -1.19 -6.70
C LEU A 12 0.26 -1.07 -5.47
N LEU A 13 0.06 -2.17 -4.77
CA LEU A 13 -0.68 -2.23 -3.52
C LEU A 13 0.31 -2.04 -2.37
N THR A 14 0.22 -0.92 -1.67
CA THR A 14 1.08 -0.65 -0.50
C THR A 14 0.95 -1.76 0.54
N HIS A 15 -0.29 -2.14 0.82
CA HIS A 15 -0.70 -3.27 1.63
C HIS A 15 -2.13 -3.69 1.27
N LEU A 16 -2.64 -4.74 1.90
CA LEU A 16 -3.86 -5.43 1.48
C LEU A 16 -5.04 -5.25 2.43
N HIS A 17 -5.02 -4.24 3.30
CA HIS A 17 -6.22 -3.86 4.03
C HIS A 17 -7.32 -3.42 3.05
N PHE A 18 -8.58 -3.59 3.45
CA PHE A 18 -9.73 -3.48 2.55
C PHE A 18 -9.84 -2.11 1.85
N ASP A 19 -9.44 -1.05 2.51
CA ASP A 19 -9.47 0.33 2.02
C ASP A 19 -8.31 0.67 1.06
N HIS A 20 -7.25 -0.15 1.03
CA HIS A 20 -6.10 0.02 0.14
C HIS A 20 -6.12 -0.89 -1.09
N CYS A 21 -6.87 -2.00 -1.06
CA CYS A 21 -6.96 -2.92 -2.19
C CYS A 21 -8.38 -3.14 -2.73
N GLY A 22 -9.41 -2.67 -2.02
CA GLY A 22 -10.81 -2.93 -2.37
C GLY A 22 -11.28 -2.32 -3.69
N GLY A 23 -10.54 -1.33 -4.22
CA GLY A 23 -10.84 -0.71 -5.52
C GLY A 23 -10.34 -1.47 -6.75
N CYS A 24 -9.67 -2.61 -6.59
CA CYS A 24 -9.11 -3.38 -7.71
C CYS A 24 -10.18 -4.10 -8.52
N PHE A 25 -11.22 -4.58 -7.87
CA PHE A 25 -12.32 -5.34 -8.47
C PHE A 25 -13.67 -4.80 -8.00
N THR A 26 -14.67 -4.92 -8.83
CA THR A 26 -16.05 -4.57 -8.52
C THR A 26 -17.00 -5.70 -8.88
N TRP A 27 -18.17 -5.74 -8.23
CA TRP A 27 -19.22 -6.65 -8.66
C TRP A 27 -19.71 -6.29 -10.06
N ASN A 28 -19.93 -7.32 -10.89
CA ASN A 28 -20.69 -7.12 -12.14
C ASN A 28 -22.14 -6.69 -11.82
N ALA A 29 -22.88 -6.29 -12.85
CA ALA A 29 -24.22 -5.70 -12.69
C ALA A 29 -25.22 -6.62 -11.98
N ASP A 30 -25.10 -7.94 -12.16
CA ASP A 30 -25.97 -8.95 -11.54
C ASP A 30 -25.43 -9.50 -10.22
N ARG A 31 -24.26 -9.02 -9.80
CA ARG A 31 -23.55 -9.45 -8.57
C ARG A 31 -23.25 -10.95 -8.49
N THR A 32 -23.03 -11.58 -9.63
CA THR A 32 -22.69 -13.01 -9.69
C THR A 32 -21.19 -13.27 -9.75
N SER A 33 -20.40 -12.26 -10.18
CA SER A 33 -18.96 -12.36 -10.31
C SER A 33 -18.28 -11.00 -10.11
N PHE A 34 -16.96 -11.03 -9.89
CA PHE A 34 -16.12 -9.84 -9.86
C PHE A 34 -15.59 -9.53 -11.26
N ALA A 35 -15.48 -8.23 -11.56
CA ALA A 35 -14.83 -7.71 -12.75
C ALA A 35 -13.69 -6.77 -12.36
N PRO A 36 -12.54 -6.80 -13.05
CA PRO A 36 -11.45 -5.88 -12.76
C PRO A 36 -11.85 -4.44 -13.12
N VAL A 37 -11.55 -3.50 -12.23
CA VAL A 37 -11.71 -2.06 -12.50
C VAL A 37 -10.66 -1.61 -13.51
N PHE A 38 -9.47 -2.22 -13.49
CA PHE A 38 -8.34 -1.96 -14.37
C PHE A 38 -8.02 -3.23 -15.18
N PRO A 39 -8.69 -3.47 -16.32
CA PRO A 39 -8.65 -4.78 -16.97
C PRO A 39 -7.30 -5.17 -17.57
N ASN A 40 -6.41 -4.19 -17.78
CA ASN A 40 -5.08 -4.42 -18.36
C ASN A 40 -3.95 -4.43 -17.30
N ALA A 41 -4.27 -4.19 -16.02
CA ALA A 41 -3.27 -4.04 -14.99
C ALA A 41 -2.79 -5.36 -14.40
N ASP A 42 -1.50 -5.47 -14.13
CA ASP A 42 -0.94 -6.40 -13.16
C ASP A 42 -1.01 -5.77 -11.75
N TYR A 43 -1.25 -6.61 -10.75
CA TYR A 43 -1.39 -6.20 -9.34
C TYR A 43 -0.14 -6.61 -8.58
N TRP A 44 0.60 -5.61 -8.08
CA TRP A 44 1.88 -5.81 -7.42
C TRP A 44 1.74 -5.77 -5.90
N SER A 45 2.20 -6.83 -5.26
CA SER A 45 2.34 -6.93 -3.81
C SER A 45 3.73 -7.49 -3.49
N ASN A 46 3.97 -7.96 -2.28
CA ASN A 46 5.11 -8.81 -1.97
C ASN A 46 4.64 -10.13 -1.34
N GLU A 47 5.44 -11.17 -1.51
CA GLU A 47 5.04 -12.51 -1.11
C GLU A 47 4.78 -12.64 0.40
N SER A 48 5.64 -12.01 1.22
CA SER A 48 5.48 -12.04 2.68
C SER A 48 4.17 -11.39 3.13
N HIS A 49 3.84 -10.22 2.57
CA HIS A 49 2.59 -9.54 2.87
C HIS A 49 1.38 -10.31 2.36
N TRP A 50 1.47 -10.92 1.18
CA TRP A 50 0.40 -11.75 0.63
C TRP A 50 0.09 -12.96 1.51
N GLN A 51 1.13 -13.67 1.97
CA GLN A 51 0.97 -14.78 2.91
C GLN A 51 0.36 -14.32 4.23
N TRP A 52 0.79 -13.17 4.74
CA TRP A 52 0.23 -12.57 5.96
C TRP A 52 -1.25 -12.24 5.81
N ALA A 53 -1.65 -11.61 4.69
CA ALA A 53 -3.03 -11.21 4.42
C ALA A 53 -3.97 -12.40 4.19
N THR A 54 -3.49 -13.47 3.56
CA THR A 54 -4.29 -14.69 3.30
C THR A 54 -4.41 -15.61 4.50
N GLN A 55 -3.50 -15.49 5.47
CA GLN A 55 -3.50 -16.22 6.75
C GLN A 55 -3.47 -15.26 7.95
N PRO A 56 -4.46 -14.35 8.05
CA PRO A 56 -4.38 -13.24 8.97
C PRO A 56 -4.45 -13.67 10.43
N ASN A 57 -3.71 -12.96 11.29
CA ASN A 57 -3.84 -13.08 12.73
C ASN A 57 -5.20 -12.51 13.20
N PRO A 58 -5.65 -12.85 14.44
CA PRO A 58 -6.95 -12.41 14.96
C PRO A 58 -7.13 -10.89 15.03
N ARG A 59 -6.05 -10.10 15.15
CA ARG A 59 -6.12 -8.64 15.25
C ARG A 59 -6.46 -8.00 13.90
N GLU A 60 -5.88 -8.50 12.81
CA GLU A 60 -6.03 -7.92 11.46
C GLU A 60 -7.08 -8.63 10.59
N LYS A 61 -7.61 -9.77 11.04
CA LYS A 61 -8.54 -10.57 10.23
C LYS A 61 -9.71 -9.78 9.64
N ALA A 62 -10.19 -8.76 10.35
CA ALA A 62 -11.28 -7.91 9.87
C ALA A 62 -10.85 -6.93 8.78
N SER A 63 -9.55 -6.65 8.66
CA SER A 63 -8.99 -5.74 7.65
C SER A 63 -8.70 -6.44 6.32
N PHE A 64 -8.55 -7.76 6.31
CA PHE A 64 -8.28 -8.55 5.11
C PHE A 64 -9.54 -9.26 4.61
N LEU A 65 -10.22 -8.65 3.63
CA LEU A 65 -11.44 -9.19 3.08
C LEU A 65 -11.14 -10.16 1.92
N LYS A 66 -11.66 -11.39 2.01
CA LYS A 66 -11.49 -12.39 0.94
C LYS A 66 -12.04 -11.93 -0.39
N ASP A 67 -13.13 -11.15 -0.38
CA ASP A 67 -13.75 -10.59 -1.57
C ASP A 67 -12.85 -9.60 -2.32
N ASN A 68 -11.84 -9.03 -1.64
CA ASN A 68 -10.82 -8.21 -2.27
C ASN A 68 -9.62 -9.06 -2.75
N LEU A 69 -9.20 -10.04 -1.95
CA LEU A 69 -7.99 -10.83 -2.22
C LEU A 69 -8.19 -11.91 -3.29
N ASN A 70 -9.30 -12.67 -3.18
CA ASN A 70 -9.56 -13.79 -4.09
C ASN A 70 -9.60 -13.35 -5.57
N PRO A 71 -10.31 -12.27 -5.96
CA PRO A 71 -10.34 -11.83 -7.35
C PRO A 71 -8.96 -11.42 -7.88
N ILE A 72 -8.10 -10.83 -7.05
CA ILE A 72 -6.72 -10.49 -7.43
C ILE A 72 -5.95 -11.79 -7.76
N GLN A 73 -6.04 -12.79 -6.90
CA GLN A 73 -5.36 -14.06 -7.10
C GLN A 73 -5.91 -14.82 -8.32
N GLU A 74 -7.22 -14.91 -8.45
CA GLU A 74 -7.92 -15.63 -9.51
C GLU A 74 -7.74 -14.99 -10.90
N SER A 75 -7.42 -13.68 -10.95
CA SER A 75 -7.14 -12.96 -12.19
C SER A 75 -5.89 -13.48 -12.93
N GLY A 76 -4.99 -14.19 -12.25
CA GLY A 76 -3.68 -14.60 -12.78
C GLY A 76 -2.70 -13.43 -13.00
N ARG A 77 -3.05 -12.22 -12.57
CA ARG A 77 -2.27 -10.98 -12.72
C ARG A 77 -1.58 -10.51 -11.44
N LEU A 78 -1.60 -11.32 -10.37
CA LEU A 78 -0.84 -11.04 -9.17
C LEU A 78 0.65 -11.20 -9.45
N ARG A 79 1.44 -10.21 -9.06
CA ARG A 79 2.90 -10.19 -9.17
C ARG A 79 3.51 -9.84 -7.82
N PHE A 80 4.74 -10.28 -7.58
CA PHE A 80 5.46 -10.00 -6.34
C PHE A 80 6.73 -9.22 -6.58
N ILE A 81 6.94 -8.22 -5.72
CA ILE A 81 8.18 -7.48 -5.59
C ILE A 81 8.93 -8.06 -4.40
N GLU A 82 10.22 -8.33 -4.58
CA GLU A 82 11.08 -8.83 -3.52
C GLU A 82 12.00 -7.72 -3.02
N LYS A 83 12.05 -7.57 -1.68
CA LYS A 83 12.97 -6.61 -1.04
C LYS A 83 14.43 -6.93 -1.43
N GLY A 84 15.15 -5.91 -1.89
CA GLY A 84 16.57 -6.03 -2.25
C GLY A 84 16.85 -6.60 -3.64
N LYS A 85 15.80 -6.85 -4.45
CA LYS A 85 15.94 -7.16 -5.88
C LYS A 85 15.49 -5.97 -6.74
N ASP A 86 15.90 -6.00 -8.00
CA ASP A 86 15.45 -5.02 -8.98
C ASP A 86 13.93 -5.02 -9.05
N ASN A 87 13.35 -3.85 -8.93
CA ASN A 87 11.92 -3.65 -8.96
C ASN A 87 11.46 -3.44 -10.41
N PRO A 88 10.62 -4.32 -10.97
CA PRO A 88 10.15 -4.19 -12.35
C PRO A 88 9.44 -2.89 -12.67
N LEU A 89 8.88 -2.20 -11.64
CA LEU A 89 8.22 -0.91 -11.80
C LEU A 89 9.20 0.27 -11.85
N GLY A 90 10.49 0.04 -11.58
CA GLY A 90 11.51 1.10 -11.54
C GLY A 90 11.32 2.10 -10.40
N LEU A 91 10.57 1.74 -9.35
CA LEU A 91 10.29 2.58 -8.19
C LEU A 91 11.22 2.25 -7.03
N ASP A 92 11.67 3.25 -6.31
CA ASP A 92 12.25 3.02 -4.99
C ASP A 92 11.14 2.63 -4.00
N LEU A 93 11.40 1.61 -3.17
CA LEU A 93 10.42 1.12 -2.18
C LEU A 93 11.05 1.03 -0.80
N LEU A 94 10.39 1.63 0.17
CA LEU A 94 10.67 1.39 1.57
C LEU A 94 9.69 0.33 2.11
N PHE A 95 10.19 -0.64 2.87
CA PHE A 95 9.36 -1.68 3.51
C PHE A 95 9.30 -1.43 5.00
N VAL A 96 8.08 -1.41 5.56
CA VAL A 96 7.81 -1.20 6.97
C VAL A 96 6.91 -2.31 7.51
N ASP A 97 7.02 -2.58 8.80
CA ASP A 97 6.38 -3.73 9.46
C ASP A 97 5.48 -3.34 10.64
N GLY A 98 5.48 -2.07 11.03
CA GLY A 98 4.79 -1.61 12.24
C GLY A 98 3.27 -1.65 12.10
N HIS A 99 2.72 -1.07 11.04
CA HIS A 99 1.29 -1.06 10.76
C HIS A 99 0.80 -2.46 10.40
N THR A 100 1.39 -3.07 9.39
CA THR A 100 1.17 -4.46 8.96
C THR A 100 2.46 -5.05 8.41
N GLU A 101 2.51 -6.35 8.18
CA GLU A 101 3.70 -7.05 7.67
C GLU A 101 4.08 -6.53 6.28
N LYS A 102 5.32 -6.06 6.09
CA LYS A 102 5.90 -5.69 4.80
C LYS A 102 5.05 -4.71 3.96
N GLN A 103 4.42 -3.72 4.60
CA GLN A 103 3.83 -2.60 3.87
C GLN A 103 4.89 -1.92 3.00
N MET A 104 4.57 -1.62 1.75
CA MET A 104 5.44 -0.93 0.79
C MET A 104 5.09 0.55 0.69
N LEU A 105 6.09 1.41 0.82
CA LEU A 105 5.95 2.85 0.63
C LEU A 105 6.69 3.23 -0.66
N PRO A 106 5.99 3.49 -1.77
CA PRO A 106 6.63 3.87 -3.01
C PRO A 106 7.15 5.31 -2.96
N MET A 107 8.33 5.49 -3.54
CA MET A 107 8.98 6.78 -3.71
C MET A 107 9.14 7.07 -5.19
N VAL A 108 8.69 8.24 -5.63
CA VAL A 108 8.73 8.66 -7.04
C VAL A 108 9.45 9.99 -7.18
N ASP A 109 10.16 10.18 -8.27
CA ASP A 109 10.74 11.49 -8.62
C ASP A 109 9.63 12.39 -9.15
N TRP A 110 9.40 13.52 -8.46
CA TRP A 110 8.35 14.47 -8.78
C TRP A 110 8.90 15.89 -8.83
N LYS A 111 8.98 16.48 -10.01
CA LYS A 111 9.44 17.87 -10.23
C LYS A 111 10.81 18.19 -9.62
N GLY A 112 11.72 17.22 -9.59
CA GLY A 112 13.06 17.37 -9.04
C GLY A 112 13.17 17.09 -7.54
N GLU A 113 12.08 16.68 -6.89
CA GLU A 113 12.03 16.25 -5.50
C GLU A 113 11.60 14.79 -5.43
N LYS A 114 11.81 14.13 -4.30
CA LYS A 114 11.31 12.77 -4.03
C LYS A 114 9.97 12.87 -3.31
N LEU A 115 8.91 12.37 -3.94
CA LEU A 115 7.59 12.23 -3.32
C LEU A 115 7.44 10.81 -2.78
N VAL A 116 7.08 10.69 -1.51
CA VAL A 116 6.86 9.41 -0.83
C VAL A 116 5.38 9.25 -0.50
N PHE A 117 4.79 8.16 -0.99
CA PHE A 117 3.44 7.77 -0.62
C PHE A 117 3.50 7.04 0.73
N MET A 118 2.92 7.67 1.76
CA MET A 118 3.16 7.27 3.14
C MET A 118 2.37 6.05 3.61
N GLY A 119 1.35 5.66 2.84
CA GLY A 119 0.46 4.60 3.30
C GLY A 119 0.03 4.82 4.74
N ASP A 120 0.02 3.75 5.52
CA ASP A 120 -0.38 3.79 6.91
C ASP A 120 0.79 3.89 7.92
N LEU A 121 2.01 4.18 7.43
CA LEU A 121 3.09 4.58 8.34
C LEU A 121 2.81 5.97 8.94
N ILE A 122 2.36 6.92 8.10
CA ILE A 122 1.92 8.27 8.50
C ILE A 122 0.66 8.61 7.71
N PRO A 123 -0.54 8.25 8.18
CA PRO A 123 -1.75 8.38 7.38
C PRO A 123 -2.26 9.82 7.25
N THR A 124 -2.00 10.67 8.23
CA THR A 124 -2.45 12.08 8.25
C THR A 124 -1.41 12.99 8.86
N VAL A 125 -1.54 14.32 8.65
CA VAL A 125 -0.70 15.33 9.31
C VAL A 125 -0.68 15.17 10.83
N GLY A 126 -1.82 14.79 11.44
CA GLY A 126 -1.90 14.53 12.88
C GLY A 126 -1.00 13.41 13.37
N HIS A 127 -0.57 12.51 12.49
CA HIS A 127 0.34 11.40 12.81
C HIS A 127 1.83 11.70 12.53
N ILE A 128 2.17 12.88 12.03
CA ILE A 128 3.58 13.27 11.83
C ILE A 128 4.34 13.31 13.18
N PRO A 129 3.81 13.92 14.26
CA PRO A 129 4.53 13.91 15.53
C PRO A 129 4.77 12.47 16.03
N LEU A 130 6.00 12.17 16.42
CA LEU A 130 6.48 10.80 16.67
C LEU A 130 5.58 9.96 17.60
N PRO A 131 5.04 10.47 18.73
CA PRO A 131 4.22 9.65 19.64
C PRO A 131 2.90 9.15 19.06
N TYR A 132 2.38 9.78 17.99
CA TYR A 132 1.07 9.45 17.46
C TYR A 132 1.17 8.35 16.39
N VAL A 133 0.68 7.17 16.71
CA VAL A 133 0.57 6.00 15.83
C VAL A 133 -0.88 5.56 15.72
N MET A 134 -1.21 4.79 14.70
CA MET A 134 -2.58 4.32 14.51
C MET A 134 -2.96 3.27 15.56
N GLY A 135 -4.21 3.32 16.04
CA GLY A 135 -4.76 2.30 16.93
C GLY A 135 -4.81 0.91 16.28
N TYR A 136 -4.72 0.84 14.97
CA TYR A 136 -4.74 -0.41 14.18
C TYR A 136 -3.35 -1.02 13.98
N ASP A 137 -2.27 -0.35 14.33
CA ASP A 137 -0.92 -0.89 14.18
C ASP A 137 -0.77 -2.22 14.92
N VAL A 138 -0.20 -3.22 14.25
CA VAL A 138 0.03 -4.53 14.88
C VAL A 138 1.28 -4.51 15.75
N ARG A 139 2.24 -3.63 15.44
CA ARG A 139 3.49 -3.46 16.18
C ARG A 139 3.75 -1.95 16.40
N PRO A 140 2.97 -1.28 17.28
CA PRO A 140 3.05 0.18 17.42
C PRO A 140 4.44 0.68 17.85
N LEU A 141 5.19 -0.08 18.62
CA LEU A 141 6.58 0.27 18.97
C LEU A 141 7.52 0.17 17.76
N GLN A 142 7.28 -0.77 16.85
CA GLN A 142 8.00 -0.87 15.59
C GLN A 142 7.66 0.32 14.69
N THR A 143 6.39 0.71 14.61
CA THR A 143 5.96 1.93 13.89
C THR A 143 6.73 3.17 14.37
N LEU A 144 6.93 3.33 15.68
CA LEU A 144 7.71 4.47 16.21
C LEU A 144 9.14 4.47 15.69
N VAL A 145 9.81 3.31 15.67
CA VAL A 145 11.19 3.18 15.19
C VAL A 145 11.27 3.50 13.69
N GLU A 146 10.38 2.91 12.90
CA GLU A 146 10.33 3.10 11.43
C GLU A 146 10.00 4.54 11.07
N LYS A 147 9.01 5.13 11.75
CA LYS A 147 8.61 6.52 11.54
C LYS A 147 9.71 7.50 11.92
N SER A 148 10.41 7.28 13.05
CA SER A 148 11.54 8.13 13.43
C SER A 148 12.62 8.11 12.36
N ALA A 149 13.07 6.94 11.96
CA ALA A 149 14.11 6.79 10.94
C ALA A 149 13.68 7.40 9.58
N PHE A 150 12.41 7.23 9.22
CA PHE A 150 11.89 7.80 7.98
C PHE A 150 11.82 9.33 8.05
N LEU A 151 11.33 9.92 9.15
CA LEU A 151 11.21 11.38 9.30
C LEU A 151 12.59 12.06 9.28
N ASP A 152 13.61 11.45 9.89
CA ASP A 152 14.98 11.94 9.84
C ASP A 152 15.48 11.95 8.38
N LEU A 153 15.31 10.84 7.66
CA LEU A 153 15.67 10.73 6.24
C LEU A 153 14.91 11.73 5.36
N ALA A 154 13.61 11.90 5.60
CA ALA A 154 12.76 12.80 4.84
C ALA A 154 13.17 14.27 5.05
N ALA A 155 13.50 14.64 6.28
CA ALA A 155 13.97 15.98 6.62
C ALA A 155 15.34 16.29 6.01
N GLU A 156 16.29 15.34 6.08
CA GLU A 156 17.62 15.48 5.49
C GLU A 156 17.60 15.66 3.96
N ASN A 157 16.63 15.01 3.30
CA ASN A 157 16.55 14.99 1.83
C ASN A 157 15.41 15.84 1.26
N ASN A 158 14.67 16.57 2.08
CA ASN A 158 13.52 17.40 1.69
C ASN A 158 12.45 16.60 0.91
N TYR A 159 12.07 15.42 1.40
CA TYR A 159 11.04 14.62 0.75
C TYR A 159 9.66 15.24 0.89
N LEU A 160 8.86 15.13 -0.17
CA LEU A 160 7.43 15.43 -0.14
C LEU A 160 6.67 14.22 0.37
N LEU A 161 5.76 14.41 1.32
CA LEU A 161 4.94 13.33 1.88
C LEU A 161 3.54 13.38 1.29
N PHE A 162 3.08 12.28 0.69
CA PHE A 162 1.69 12.12 0.28
C PHE A 162 0.94 11.33 1.35
N LEU A 163 -0.04 11.98 1.98
CA LEU A 163 -0.79 11.45 3.13
C LEU A 163 -2.20 11.07 2.66
N GLU A 164 -2.43 9.79 2.38
CA GLU A 164 -3.64 9.32 1.70
C GLU A 164 -4.93 9.46 2.53
N HIS A 165 -4.83 9.45 3.86
CA HIS A 165 -5.96 9.57 4.76
C HIS A 165 -6.18 11.00 5.28
N ASP A 166 -5.40 11.98 4.80
CA ASP A 166 -5.60 13.38 5.22
C ASP A 166 -6.52 14.11 4.24
N PRO A 167 -7.70 14.58 4.66
CA PRO A 167 -8.65 15.23 3.75
C PRO A 167 -8.29 16.68 3.41
N ASN A 168 -7.25 17.26 4.03
CA ASN A 168 -6.93 18.68 3.94
C ASN A 168 -5.59 19.00 3.30
N THR A 169 -4.79 18.00 2.96
CA THR A 169 -3.43 18.16 2.42
C THR A 169 -3.25 17.42 1.10
#